data_b0189964db4f195fea35b2571cb9ebc3
#
_entry.id   b0189964db4f195fea35b2571cb9ebc3
#
_cell.length_a   1.000
_cell.length_b   1.000
_cell.length_c   1.000
_cell.angle_alpha   90.00
_cell.angle_beta   90.00
_cell.angle_gamma   90.00
#
_symmetry.space_group_name_H-M   'P 1'
#
loop_
_entity.id
_entity.type
_entity.pdbx_description
1 polymer ?
#
loop_
_entity_poly.entity_id
_entity_poly.type
_entity_poly.pdbx_seq_one_letter_code
_entity_poly.pdbx_strand_id
1 'polypeptide(L)'
;INNLTNQISSQSSSVEESSAAIHQMVASINAISNNLEKASASYTELHTASTEGKDSINTVQELVHNVSNQSSRLLATNKVIDAIASQTNLLAMNAAIEAAHAGESGKGFSVVATEIRKLAEDSASQSKIIANELKGIVASIDSIVIATAKADSLFDSVANKIDVANNLVQQVSLAMNEQNAGSRQVLIALENMQQITHNIHNSSQEMNTGTDVILNEMKHLNKLTQEVQGNSSKISQAAGTINESIGIISNNTVQNDEAVHVLHGLTKKYKL
;
A
#
# COMPACT_ATOMS: atom_id res chain seq x y z
N ILE A 1 37.12 19.42 -16.72
CA ILE A 1 36.13 20.34 -16.11
C ILE A 1 34.81 20.29 -16.88
N ASN A 2 34.75 20.42 -18.22
CA ASN A 2 33.49 20.36 -19.01
C ASN A 2 32.68 19.07 -18.74
N ASN A 3 33.34 17.93 -18.55
CA ASN A 3 32.67 16.68 -18.22
C ASN A 3 32.02 16.72 -16.82
N LEU A 4 32.68 17.36 -15.84
CA LEU A 4 32.14 17.55 -14.49
C LEU A 4 30.89 18.49 -14.53
N THR A 5 30.92 19.57 -15.28
CA THR A 5 29.77 20.47 -15.45
C THR A 5 28.55 19.74 -16.04
N ASN A 6 28.76 18.88 -17.04
CA ASN A 6 27.69 18.07 -17.63
C ASN A 6 27.12 17.07 -16.63
N GLN A 7 27.97 16.44 -15.81
CA GLN A 7 27.54 15.51 -14.75
C GLN A 7 26.72 16.23 -13.67
N ILE A 8 27.14 17.44 -13.26
CA ILE A 8 26.41 18.28 -12.30
C ILE A 8 25.02 18.64 -12.84
N SER A 9 24.91 19.02 -14.11
CA SER A 9 23.63 19.33 -14.74
C SER A 9 22.71 18.12 -14.78
N SER A 10 23.23 16.95 -15.16
CA SER A 10 22.47 15.70 -15.15
C SER A 10 22.01 15.31 -13.74
N GLN A 11 22.88 15.50 -12.74
CA GLN A 11 22.54 15.24 -11.34
C GLN A 11 21.44 16.18 -10.84
N SER A 12 21.51 17.49 -11.17
CA SER A 12 20.47 18.47 -10.83
C SER A 12 19.11 18.04 -11.38
N SER A 13 19.05 17.68 -12.67
CA SER A 13 17.81 17.19 -13.29
C SER A 13 17.28 15.92 -12.63
N SER A 14 18.16 14.98 -12.26
CA SER A 14 17.76 13.74 -11.58
C SER A 14 17.23 13.99 -10.17
N VAL A 15 17.79 14.98 -9.45
CA VAL A 15 17.30 15.39 -8.12
C VAL A 15 15.91 16.06 -8.24
N GLU A 16 15.71 16.93 -9.24
CA GLU A 16 14.42 17.56 -9.49
C GLU A 16 13.33 16.52 -9.84
N GLU A 17 13.64 15.57 -10.74
CA GLU A 17 12.73 14.51 -11.12
C GLU A 17 12.38 13.59 -9.93
N SER A 18 13.40 13.24 -9.11
CA SER A 18 13.21 12.46 -7.90
C SER A 18 12.32 13.19 -6.89
N SER A 19 12.53 14.49 -6.70
CA SER A 19 11.72 15.33 -5.82
C SER A 19 10.26 15.39 -6.27
N ALA A 20 10.00 15.56 -7.57
CA ALA A 20 8.66 15.54 -8.14
C ALA A 20 7.98 14.17 -7.93
N ALA A 21 8.70 13.07 -8.12
CA ALA A 21 8.19 11.71 -7.89
C ALA A 21 7.82 11.47 -6.42
N ILE A 22 8.64 11.95 -5.46
CA ILE A 22 8.33 11.84 -4.04
C ILE A 22 7.14 12.73 -3.65
N HIS A 23 7.00 13.92 -4.19
CA HIS A 23 5.79 14.75 -3.97
C HIS A 23 4.52 14.04 -4.46
N GLN A 24 4.57 13.40 -5.62
CA GLN A 24 3.47 12.59 -6.14
C GLN A 24 3.18 11.38 -5.24
N MET A 25 4.22 10.74 -4.70
CA MET A 25 4.08 9.64 -3.73
C MET A 25 3.37 10.12 -2.46
N VAL A 26 3.76 11.26 -1.88
CA VAL A 26 3.09 11.84 -0.69
C VAL A 26 1.63 12.15 -0.98
N ALA A 27 1.30 12.70 -2.15
CA ALA A 27 -0.09 12.93 -2.56
C ALA A 27 -0.88 11.61 -2.65
N SER A 28 -0.27 10.57 -3.20
CA SER A 28 -0.88 9.22 -3.29
C SER A 28 -1.11 8.60 -1.92
N ILE A 29 -0.15 8.72 -0.99
CA ILE A 29 -0.28 8.25 0.39
C ILE A 29 -1.46 8.95 1.09
N ASN A 30 -1.59 10.26 0.93
CA ASN A 30 -2.70 11.00 1.51
C ASN A 30 -4.06 10.57 0.93
N ALA A 31 -4.13 10.30 -0.38
CA ALA A 31 -5.33 9.79 -1.02
C ALA A 31 -5.69 8.38 -0.51
N ILE A 32 -4.71 7.50 -0.34
CA ILE A 32 -4.91 6.16 0.24
C ILE A 32 -5.40 6.28 1.69
N SER A 33 -4.79 7.14 2.51
CA SER A 33 -5.20 7.36 3.90
C SER A 33 -6.65 7.82 4.01
N ASN A 34 -7.08 8.72 3.16
CA ASN A 34 -8.48 9.17 3.09
C ASN A 34 -9.44 8.03 2.67
N ASN A 35 -9.01 7.17 1.74
CA ASN A 35 -9.80 6.00 1.34
C ASN A 35 -9.90 4.95 2.47
N LEU A 36 -8.85 4.79 3.27
CA LEU A 36 -8.86 3.90 4.44
C LEU A 36 -9.81 4.41 5.53
N GLU A 37 -9.88 5.72 5.76
CA GLU A 37 -10.87 6.32 6.67
C GLU A 37 -12.31 6.01 6.23
N LYS A 38 -12.61 6.20 4.94
CA LYS A 38 -13.92 5.87 4.37
C LYS A 38 -14.22 4.38 4.46
N ALA A 39 -13.22 3.52 4.19
CA ALA A 39 -13.37 2.06 4.33
C ALA A 39 -13.67 1.66 5.78
N SER A 40 -12.98 2.24 6.76
CA SER A 40 -13.24 2.01 8.19
C SER A 40 -14.64 2.43 8.60
N ALA A 41 -15.13 3.58 8.14
CA ALA A 41 -16.51 4.01 8.36
C ALA A 41 -17.52 3.02 7.77
N SER A 42 -17.30 2.57 6.53
CA SER A 42 -18.16 1.58 5.87
C SER A 42 -18.18 0.24 6.60
N TYR A 43 -17.05 -0.21 7.14
CA TYR A 43 -17.01 -1.43 7.95
C TYR A 43 -17.78 -1.29 9.26
N THR A 44 -17.77 -0.12 9.88
CA THR A 44 -18.58 0.16 11.07
C THR A 44 -20.07 0.10 10.74
N GLU A 45 -20.51 0.68 9.62
CA GLU A 45 -21.89 0.60 9.15
C GLU A 45 -22.30 -0.84 8.83
N LEU A 46 -21.43 -1.61 8.16
CA LEU A 46 -21.68 -3.03 7.86
C LEU A 46 -21.77 -3.87 9.13
N HIS A 47 -20.96 -3.60 10.15
CA HIS A 47 -21.04 -4.28 11.44
C HIS A 47 -22.40 -4.02 12.11
N THR A 48 -22.84 -2.78 12.11
CA THR A 48 -24.16 -2.40 12.64
C THR A 48 -25.28 -3.10 11.88
N ALA A 49 -25.26 -3.05 10.55
CA ALA A 49 -26.27 -3.75 9.73
C ALA A 49 -26.27 -5.26 9.92
N SER A 50 -25.09 -5.87 10.13
CA SER A 50 -24.99 -7.32 10.43
C SER A 50 -25.63 -7.65 11.78
N THR A 51 -25.43 -6.81 12.80
CA THR A 51 -26.03 -6.97 14.12
C THR A 51 -27.55 -6.81 14.06
N GLU A 52 -28.06 -5.79 13.37
CA GLU A 52 -29.49 -5.59 13.16
C GLU A 52 -30.12 -6.76 12.38
N GLY A 53 -29.41 -7.29 11.39
CA GLY A 53 -29.83 -8.48 10.66
C GLY A 53 -29.94 -9.70 11.57
N LYS A 54 -28.99 -9.90 12.46
CA LYS A 54 -29.02 -10.98 13.46
C LYS A 54 -30.20 -10.84 14.43
N ASP A 55 -30.44 -9.64 14.93
CA ASP A 55 -31.59 -9.37 15.83
C ASP A 55 -32.92 -9.63 15.13
N SER A 56 -33.01 -9.30 13.83
CA SER A 56 -34.18 -9.61 13.02
C SER A 56 -34.41 -11.14 12.89
N ILE A 57 -33.34 -11.90 12.69
CA ILE A 57 -33.41 -13.38 12.64
C ILE A 57 -33.86 -13.94 14.00
N ASN A 58 -33.35 -13.42 15.11
CA ASN A 58 -33.79 -13.81 16.45
C ASN A 58 -35.31 -13.58 16.65
N THR A 59 -35.80 -12.43 16.20
CA THR A 59 -37.23 -12.11 16.22
C THR A 59 -38.05 -13.10 15.39
N VAL A 60 -37.56 -13.45 14.19
CA VAL A 60 -38.23 -14.48 13.37
C VAL A 60 -38.25 -15.84 14.08
N GLN A 61 -37.16 -16.23 14.76
CA GLN A 61 -37.12 -17.51 15.53
C GLN A 61 -38.17 -17.54 16.63
N GLU A 62 -38.34 -16.43 17.36
CA GLU A 62 -39.38 -16.33 18.39
C GLU A 62 -40.81 -16.44 17.79
N LEU A 63 -41.07 -15.75 16.68
CA LEU A 63 -42.37 -15.84 16.01
C LEU A 63 -42.66 -17.25 15.51
N VAL A 64 -41.66 -17.91 14.92
CA VAL A 64 -41.75 -19.29 14.42
C VAL A 64 -42.04 -20.28 15.58
N HIS A 65 -41.36 -20.09 16.71
CA HIS A 65 -41.63 -20.89 17.91
C HIS A 65 -43.09 -20.73 18.40
N ASN A 66 -43.60 -19.50 18.40
CA ASN A 66 -44.98 -19.20 18.78
C ASN A 66 -45.99 -19.89 17.83
N VAL A 67 -45.74 -19.79 16.49
CA VAL A 67 -46.59 -20.43 15.48
C VAL A 67 -46.55 -21.97 15.63
N SER A 68 -45.38 -22.55 15.94
CA SER A 68 -45.23 -23.97 16.21
C SER A 68 -46.09 -24.44 17.39
N ASN A 69 -46.04 -23.68 18.51
CA ASN A 69 -46.84 -23.96 19.68
C ASN A 69 -48.36 -23.85 19.41
N GLN A 70 -48.79 -22.82 18.65
CA GLN A 70 -50.19 -22.66 18.26
C GLN A 70 -50.65 -23.80 17.34
N SER A 71 -49.85 -24.22 16.36
CA SER A 71 -50.16 -25.32 15.47
C SER A 71 -50.30 -26.63 16.20
N SER A 72 -49.41 -26.88 17.17
CA SER A 72 -49.51 -28.09 18.04
C SER A 72 -50.78 -28.08 18.87
N ARG A 73 -51.21 -26.95 19.44
CA ARG A 73 -52.47 -26.82 20.16
C ARG A 73 -53.67 -27.02 19.25
N LEU A 74 -53.65 -26.47 18.04
CA LEU A 74 -54.72 -26.68 17.06
C LEU A 74 -54.84 -28.15 16.67
N LEU A 75 -53.70 -28.85 16.47
CA LEU A 75 -53.71 -30.31 16.19
C LEU A 75 -54.32 -31.09 17.31
N ALA A 76 -54.03 -30.76 18.60
CA ALA A 76 -54.64 -31.38 19.74
C ALA A 76 -56.15 -31.12 19.80
N THR A 77 -56.58 -29.88 19.57
CA THR A 77 -58.01 -29.52 19.53
C THR A 77 -58.75 -30.26 18.41
N ASN A 78 -58.14 -30.35 17.22
CA ASN A 78 -58.72 -31.05 16.09
C ASN A 78 -58.91 -32.56 16.34
N LYS A 79 -57.97 -33.18 17.11
CA LYS A 79 -58.15 -34.60 17.58
C LYS A 79 -59.39 -34.75 18.49
N VAL A 80 -59.68 -33.75 19.32
CA VAL A 80 -60.89 -33.76 20.17
C VAL A 80 -62.16 -33.67 19.30
N ILE A 81 -62.14 -32.79 18.25
CA ILE A 81 -63.26 -32.70 17.32
C ILE A 81 -63.50 -34.00 16.58
N ASP A 82 -62.43 -34.67 16.10
CA ASP A 82 -62.52 -35.98 15.46
C ASP A 82 -63.14 -37.04 16.38
N ALA A 83 -62.72 -37.03 17.66
CA ALA A 83 -63.29 -37.95 18.69
C ALA A 83 -64.78 -37.66 18.93
N ILE A 84 -65.16 -36.38 19.04
CA ILE A 84 -66.61 -35.99 19.23
C ILE A 84 -67.42 -36.42 18.01
N ALA A 85 -66.89 -36.16 16.76
CA ALA A 85 -67.57 -36.57 15.55
C ALA A 85 -67.78 -38.16 15.52
N SER A 86 -66.73 -38.89 15.85
CA SER A 86 -66.80 -40.36 15.97
C SER A 86 -67.81 -40.84 17.00
N GLN A 87 -67.85 -40.18 18.15
CA GLN A 87 -68.81 -40.51 19.21
C GLN A 87 -70.24 -40.11 18.81
N THR A 88 -70.42 -39.01 18.12
CA THR A 88 -71.72 -38.58 17.62
C THR A 88 -72.23 -39.50 16.52
N ASN A 89 -71.34 -40.01 15.66
CA ASN A 89 -71.66 -40.98 14.63
C ASN A 89 -72.20 -42.32 15.27
N LEU A 90 -71.53 -42.77 16.33
CA LEU A 90 -71.94 -43.95 17.05
C LEU A 90 -73.31 -43.74 17.75
N LEU A 91 -73.55 -42.60 18.36
CA LEU A 91 -74.81 -42.23 19.00
C LEU A 91 -75.93 -42.11 17.96
N ALA A 92 -75.73 -41.52 16.84
CA ALA A 92 -76.66 -41.39 15.73
C ALA A 92 -77.04 -42.78 15.12
N MET A 93 -76.00 -43.62 14.96
CA MET A 93 -76.18 -45.00 14.52
C MET A 93 -77.11 -45.80 15.52
N ASN A 94 -76.83 -45.71 16.80
CA ASN A 94 -77.67 -46.37 17.83
C ASN A 94 -79.11 -45.78 17.82
N ALA A 95 -79.27 -44.46 17.68
CA ALA A 95 -80.59 -43.84 17.57
C ALA A 95 -81.34 -44.26 16.30
N ALA A 96 -80.69 -44.46 15.21
CA ALA A 96 -81.28 -44.95 13.96
C ALA A 96 -81.75 -46.42 14.11
N ILE A 97 -80.99 -47.25 14.81
CA ILE A 97 -81.37 -48.60 15.08
C ILE A 97 -82.61 -48.65 15.97
N GLU A 98 -82.66 -47.87 17.05
CA GLU A 98 -83.80 -47.79 17.95
C GLU A 98 -85.06 -47.24 17.31
N ALA A 99 -84.91 -46.26 16.46
CA ALA A 99 -85.97 -45.69 15.63
C ALA A 99 -86.57 -46.73 14.65
N ALA A 100 -85.70 -47.54 14.05
CA ALA A 100 -86.14 -48.66 13.19
C ALA A 100 -86.93 -49.76 13.99
N HIS A 101 -86.52 -50.01 15.25
CA HIS A 101 -87.16 -50.94 16.17
C HIS A 101 -88.56 -50.48 16.60
N ALA A 102 -88.78 -49.14 16.66
CA ALA A 102 -90.11 -48.54 16.99
C ALA A 102 -91.12 -48.56 15.85
N GLY A 103 -90.75 -49.00 14.67
CA GLY A 103 -91.63 -49.20 13.50
C GLY A 103 -92.24 -47.89 13.00
N GLU A 104 -93.53 -47.81 12.74
CA GLU A 104 -94.20 -46.66 12.22
C GLU A 104 -94.08 -45.43 13.11
N SER A 105 -94.02 -45.54 14.40
CA SER A 105 -93.85 -44.45 15.35
C SER A 105 -92.44 -43.84 15.39
N GLY A 106 -91.47 -44.57 14.86
CA GLY A 106 -90.08 -44.16 14.83
C GLY A 106 -89.63 -43.48 13.54
N LYS A 107 -90.47 -43.44 12.48
CA LYS A 107 -90.10 -42.92 11.15
C LYS A 107 -89.46 -41.49 11.15
N GLY A 108 -90.03 -40.56 11.93
CA GLY A 108 -89.51 -39.18 12.05
C GLY A 108 -88.11 -39.11 12.70
N PHE A 109 -87.93 -39.95 13.78
CA PHE A 109 -86.69 -40.08 14.53
C PHE A 109 -85.56 -40.72 13.64
N SER A 110 -85.92 -41.72 12.79
CA SER A 110 -84.96 -42.36 11.91
C SER A 110 -84.37 -41.40 10.89
N VAL A 111 -85.15 -40.46 10.32
CA VAL A 111 -84.68 -39.43 9.42
C VAL A 111 -83.68 -38.47 10.10
N VAL A 112 -84.02 -38.01 11.33
CA VAL A 112 -83.17 -37.14 12.14
C VAL A 112 -81.85 -37.84 12.48
N ALA A 113 -81.96 -39.12 12.94
CA ALA A 113 -80.73 -39.87 13.28
C ALA A 113 -79.82 -40.13 12.07
N THR A 114 -80.38 -40.34 10.87
CA THR A 114 -79.64 -40.52 9.65
C THR A 114 -78.93 -39.19 9.23
N GLU A 115 -79.60 -38.03 9.42
CA GLU A 115 -78.99 -36.73 9.12
C GLU A 115 -77.88 -36.36 10.11
N ILE A 116 -78.08 -36.66 11.43
CA ILE A 116 -77.04 -36.49 12.45
C ILE A 116 -75.81 -37.37 12.13
N ARG A 117 -76.04 -38.62 11.73
CA ARG A 117 -75.00 -39.53 11.34
C ARG A 117 -74.16 -38.97 10.17
N LYS A 118 -74.82 -38.45 9.12
CA LYS A 118 -74.17 -37.81 7.96
C LYS A 118 -73.35 -36.59 8.36
N LEU A 119 -73.88 -35.72 9.20
CA LEU A 119 -73.15 -34.57 9.72
C LEU A 119 -71.93 -34.97 10.54
N ALA A 120 -71.99 -36.06 11.31
CA ALA A 120 -70.89 -36.60 12.07
C ALA A 120 -69.80 -37.18 11.14
N GLU A 121 -70.18 -37.95 10.13
CA GLU A 121 -69.26 -38.46 9.10
C GLU A 121 -68.55 -37.32 8.34
N ASP A 122 -69.31 -36.29 7.93
CA ASP A 122 -68.72 -35.10 7.28
C ASP A 122 -67.78 -34.33 8.18
N SER A 123 -68.14 -34.18 9.49
CA SER A 123 -67.26 -33.54 10.52
C SER A 123 -65.94 -34.34 10.74
N ALA A 124 -66.03 -35.66 10.80
CA ALA A 124 -64.85 -36.52 10.95
C ALA A 124 -63.95 -36.44 9.69
N SER A 125 -64.55 -36.40 8.52
CA SER A 125 -63.83 -36.20 7.22
C SER A 125 -63.10 -34.84 7.20
N GLN A 126 -63.82 -33.77 7.59
CA GLN A 126 -63.22 -32.43 7.63
C GLN A 126 -62.08 -32.34 8.67
N SER A 127 -62.22 -32.98 9.85
CA SER A 127 -61.16 -33.04 10.86
C SER A 127 -59.89 -33.71 10.32
N LYS A 128 -60.02 -34.77 9.50
CA LYS A 128 -58.88 -35.41 8.87
C LYS A 128 -58.14 -34.49 7.89
N ILE A 129 -58.90 -33.72 7.11
CA ILE A 129 -58.33 -32.72 6.17
C ILE A 129 -57.55 -31.70 6.98
N ILE A 130 -58.14 -31.10 8.02
CA ILE A 130 -57.50 -30.11 8.90
C ILE A 130 -56.24 -30.69 9.56
N ALA A 131 -56.27 -31.92 10.03
CA ALA A 131 -55.11 -32.58 10.62
C ALA A 131 -53.94 -32.72 9.64
N ASN A 132 -54.22 -33.01 8.37
CA ASN A 132 -53.18 -33.13 7.35
C ASN A 132 -52.61 -31.73 6.97
N GLU A 133 -53.46 -30.71 6.90
CA GLU A 133 -52.97 -29.34 6.66
C GLU A 133 -52.12 -28.84 7.83
N LEU A 134 -52.52 -29.06 9.06
CA LEU A 134 -51.73 -28.71 10.25
C LEU A 134 -50.38 -29.44 10.28
N LYS A 135 -50.30 -30.69 9.89
CA LYS A 135 -49.02 -31.42 9.76
C LYS A 135 -48.13 -30.77 8.68
N GLY A 136 -48.71 -30.34 7.57
CA GLY A 136 -47.96 -29.60 6.51
C GLY A 136 -47.39 -28.28 7.04
N ILE A 137 -48.19 -27.57 7.86
CA ILE A 137 -47.73 -26.32 8.50
C ILE A 137 -46.55 -26.61 9.45
N VAL A 138 -46.63 -27.67 10.31
CA VAL A 138 -45.53 -28.03 11.20
C VAL A 138 -44.27 -28.37 10.43
N ALA A 139 -44.35 -29.14 9.35
CA ALA A 139 -43.19 -29.43 8.50
C ALA A 139 -42.56 -28.19 7.85
N SER A 140 -43.40 -27.21 7.48
CA SER A 140 -42.94 -25.94 6.97
C SER A 140 -42.23 -25.11 8.04
N ILE A 141 -42.75 -25.12 9.26
CA ILE A 141 -42.14 -24.47 10.43
C ILE A 141 -40.74 -25.06 10.70
N ASP A 142 -40.59 -26.37 10.71
CA ASP A 142 -39.29 -27.05 10.91
C ASP A 142 -38.27 -26.60 9.83
N SER A 143 -38.73 -26.47 8.60
CA SER A 143 -37.87 -25.95 7.51
C SER A 143 -37.45 -24.51 7.75
N ILE A 144 -38.33 -23.66 8.29
CA ILE A 144 -38.00 -22.27 8.62
C ILE A 144 -36.99 -22.21 9.79
N VAL A 145 -37.14 -23.05 10.79
CA VAL A 145 -36.19 -23.13 11.92
C VAL A 145 -34.79 -23.48 11.43
N ILE A 146 -34.66 -24.44 10.53
CA ILE A 146 -33.36 -24.80 9.94
C ILE A 146 -32.77 -23.62 9.13
N ALA A 147 -33.62 -22.95 8.34
CA ALA A 147 -33.18 -21.81 7.51
C ALA A 147 -32.73 -20.62 8.35
N THR A 148 -33.47 -20.29 9.43
CA THR A 148 -33.11 -19.21 10.34
C THR A 148 -31.87 -19.51 11.16
N ALA A 149 -31.65 -20.72 11.61
CA ALA A 149 -30.42 -21.15 12.29
C ALA A 149 -29.18 -21.00 11.36
N LYS A 150 -29.34 -21.33 10.06
CA LYS A 150 -28.29 -21.13 9.07
C LYS A 150 -28.03 -19.64 8.83
N ALA A 151 -29.07 -18.82 8.77
CA ALA A 151 -28.94 -17.37 8.58
C ALA A 151 -28.22 -16.72 9.78
N ASP A 152 -28.54 -17.12 11.01
CA ASP A 152 -27.85 -16.66 12.23
C ASP A 152 -26.35 -16.94 12.18
N SER A 153 -25.96 -18.17 11.86
CA SER A 153 -24.53 -18.55 11.68
C SER A 153 -23.83 -17.76 10.55
N LEU A 154 -24.57 -17.40 9.49
CA LEU A 154 -24.01 -16.56 8.42
C LEU A 154 -23.77 -15.14 8.88
N PHE A 155 -24.66 -14.54 9.68
CA PHE A 155 -24.44 -13.20 10.24
C PHE A 155 -23.24 -13.17 11.19
N ASP A 156 -23.03 -14.20 12.02
CA ASP A 156 -21.82 -14.33 12.84
C ASP A 156 -20.54 -14.41 11.97
N SER A 157 -20.59 -15.18 10.89
CA SER A 157 -19.47 -15.26 9.95
C SER A 157 -19.18 -13.92 9.26
N VAL A 158 -20.23 -13.18 8.91
CA VAL A 158 -20.09 -11.83 8.30
C VAL A 158 -19.48 -10.86 9.30
N ALA A 159 -19.97 -10.82 10.54
CA ALA A 159 -19.42 -9.96 11.59
C ALA A 159 -17.92 -10.23 11.82
N ASN A 160 -17.53 -11.50 11.95
CA ASN A 160 -16.12 -11.87 12.10
C ASN A 160 -15.25 -11.42 10.90
N LYS A 161 -15.78 -11.52 9.68
CA LYS A 161 -15.05 -11.08 8.49
C LYS A 161 -14.90 -9.57 8.43
N ILE A 162 -15.89 -8.83 8.90
CA ILE A 162 -15.84 -7.36 9.02
C ILE A 162 -14.76 -6.95 10.02
N ASP A 163 -14.68 -7.62 11.18
CA ASP A 163 -13.65 -7.34 12.19
C ASP A 163 -12.24 -7.59 11.65
N VAL A 164 -12.04 -8.69 10.93
CA VAL A 164 -10.75 -8.98 10.28
C VAL A 164 -10.41 -7.91 9.25
N ALA A 165 -11.37 -7.49 8.43
CA ALA A 165 -11.17 -6.47 7.42
C ALA A 165 -10.85 -5.10 8.05
N ASN A 166 -11.54 -4.72 9.11
CA ASN A 166 -11.28 -3.47 9.84
C ASN A 166 -9.87 -3.46 10.47
N ASN A 167 -9.43 -4.59 11.05
CA ASN A 167 -8.06 -4.74 11.56
C ASN A 167 -7.00 -4.58 10.45
N LEU A 168 -7.25 -5.13 9.25
CA LEU A 168 -6.36 -4.94 8.11
C LEU A 168 -6.29 -3.48 7.66
N VAL A 169 -7.43 -2.77 7.64
CA VAL A 169 -7.47 -1.33 7.35
C VAL A 169 -6.62 -0.54 8.34
N GLN A 170 -6.70 -0.87 9.63
CA GLN A 170 -5.86 -0.21 10.66
C GLN A 170 -4.37 -0.47 10.43
N GLN A 171 -3.98 -1.71 10.10
CA GLN A 171 -2.58 -2.03 9.80
C GLN A 171 -2.07 -1.26 8.56
N VAL A 172 -2.87 -1.18 7.50
CA VAL A 172 -2.51 -0.41 6.31
C VAL A 172 -2.42 1.08 6.63
N SER A 173 -3.30 1.62 7.48
CA SER A 173 -3.25 3.02 7.93
C SER A 173 -1.95 3.34 8.68
N LEU A 174 -1.50 2.44 9.56
CA LEU A 174 -0.20 2.57 10.25
C LEU A 174 0.96 2.57 9.24
N ALA A 175 0.95 1.63 8.29
CA ALA A 175 1.97 1.56 7.24
C ALA A 175 2.00 2.83 6.36
N MET A 176 0.83 3.41 6.05
CA MET A 176 0.76 4.69 5.31
C MET A 176 1.36 5.86 6.10
N ASN A 177 1.16 5.90 7.42
CA ASN A 177 1.78 6.91 8.28
C ASN A 177 3.31 6.78 8.31
N GLU A 178 3.83 5.56 8.42
CA GLU A 178 5.28 5.29 8.36
C GLU A 178 5.85 5.67 6.98
N GLN A 179 5.15 5.32 5.91
CA GLN A 179 5.55 5.67 4.54
C GLN A 179 5.54 7.18 4.31
N ASN A 180 4.57 7.91 4.87
CA ASN A 180 4.53 9.38 4.83
C ASN A 180 5.75 9.98 5.53
N ALA A 181 6.08 9.49 6.72
CA ALA A 181 7.27 9.93 7.46
C ALA A 181 8.57 9.63 6.69
N GLY A 182 8.70 8.43 6.12
CA GLY A 182 9.83 8.04 5.27
C GLY A 182 9.96 8.92 4.03
N SER A 183 8.85 9.20 3.35
CA SER A 183 8.83 10.07 2.16
C SER A 183 9.29 11.50 2.50
N ARG A 184 8.89 12.04 3.66
CA ARG A 184 9.37 13.35 4.14
C ARG A 184 10.89 13.36 4.40
N GLN A 185 11.44 12.26 4.96
CA GLN A 185 12.89 12.14 5.14
C GLN A 185 13.64 12.10 3.81
N VAL A 186 13.09 11.43 2.79
CA VAL A 186 13.65 11.43 1.44
C VAL A 186 13.63 12.82 0.83
N LEU A 187 12.54 13.60 1.01
CA LEU A 187 12.49 15.01 0.54
C LEU A 187 13.60 15.86 1.17
N ILE A 188 13.82 15.75 2.48
CA ILE A 188 14.92 16.45 3.17
C ILE A 188 16.29 16.03 2.61
N ALA A 189 16.47 14.74 2.33
CA ALA A 189 17.72 14.25 1.73
C ALA A 189 17.93 14.80 0.30
N LEU A 190 16.86 14.89 -0.49
CA LEU A 190 16.92 15.48 -1.85
C LEU A 190 17.21 16.98 -1.81
N GLU A 191 16.65 17.73 -0.86
CA GLU A 191 16.96 19.15 -0.66
C GLU A 191 18.43 19.34 -0.30
N ASN A 192 18.99 18.53 0.61
CA ASN A 192 20.42 18.52 0.92
C ASN A 192 21.27 18.18 -0.32
N MET A 193 20.83 17.21 -1.13
CA MET A 193 21.51 16.81 -2.36
C MET A 193 21.51 17.94 -3.38
N GLN A 194 20.42 18.69 -3.50
CA GLN A 194 20.34 19.89 -4.34
C GLN A 194 21.34 20.96 -3.89
N GLN A 195 21.43 21.20 -2.58
CA GLN A 195 22.41 22.15 -2.03
C GLN A 195 23.86 21.71 -2.29
N ILE A 196 24.16 20.42 -2.12
CA ILE A 196 25.48 19.85 -2.42
C ILE A 196 25.80 20.01 -3.91
N THR A 197 24.86 19.70 -4.78
CA THR A 197 25.01 19.84 -6.24
C THR A 197 25.31 21.29 -6.63
N HIS A 198 24.64 22.25 -6.01
CA HIS A 198 24.91 23.68 -6.20
C HIS A 198 26.33 24.06 -5.74
N ASN A 199 26.76 23.57 -4.57
CA ASN A 199 28.10 23.82 -4.06
C ASN A 199 29.20 23.24 -4.99
N ILE A 200 28.98 22.03 -5.51
CA ILE A 200 29.89 21.39 -6.47
C ILE A 200 29.94 22.21 -7.78
N HIS A 201 28.79 22.75 -8.23
CA HIS A 201 28.76 23.63 -9.39
C HIS A 201 29.65 24.88 -9.20
N ASN A 202 29.51 25.55 -8.06
CA ASN A 202 30.31 26.73 -7.74
C ASN A 202 31.82 26.41 -7.66
N SER A 203 32.16 25.30 -6.97
CA SER A 203 33.55 24.84 -6.85
C SER A 203 34.14 24.45 -8.22
N SER A 204 33.32 23.90 -9.14
CA SER A 204 33.74 23.58 -10.50
C SER A 204 34.04 24.86 -11.30
N GLN A 205 33.25 25.92 -11.11
CA GLN A 205 33.51 27.22 -11.74
C GLN A 205 34.80 27.84 -11.22
N GLU A 206 35.03 27.83 -9.90
CA GLU A 206 36.29 28.31 -9.29
C GLU A 206 37.51 27.53 -9.82
N MET A 207 37.37 26.19 -9.93
CA MET A 207 38.42 25.32 -10.48
C MET A 207 38.73 25.68 -11.94
N ASN A 208 37.72 26.01 -12.76
CA ASN A 208 37.89 26.43 -14.14
C ASN A 208 38.70 27.72 -14.18
N THR A 209 38.33 28.74 -13.39
CA THR A 209 39.04 30.02 -13.29
C THR A 209 40.49 29.83 -12.82
N GLY A 210 40.68 28.96 -11.78
CA GLY A 210 42.03 28.63 -11.30
C GLY A 210 42.88 27.93 -12.35
N THR A 211 42.28 27.05 -13.16
CA THR A 211 42.99 26.39 -14.28
C THR A 211 43.43 27.36 -15.34
N ASP A 212 42.59 28.36 -15.68
CA ASP A 212 42.97 29.40 -16.65
C ASP A 212 44.16 30.25 -16.14
N VAL A 213 44.19 30.56 -14.84
CA VAL A 213 45.31 31.26 -14.20
C VAL A 213 46.58 30.41 -14.32
N ILE A 214 46.52 29.12 -13.96
CA ILE A 214 47.66 28.20 -14.05
C ILE A 214 48.19 28.11 -15.49
N LEU A 215 47.29 27.98 -16.46
CA LEU A 215 47.69 27.95 -17.90
C LEU A 215 48.43 29.23 -18.31
N ASN A 216 47.99 30.39 -17.84
CA ASN A 216 48.66 31.66 -18.13
C ASN A 216 50.04 31.75 -17.46
N GLU A 217 50.18 31.35 -16.20
CA GLU A 217 51.47 31.28 -15.50
C GLU A 217 52.44 30.28 -16.13
N MET A 218 51.96 29.13 -16.64
CA MET A 218 52.77 28.18 -17.38
C MET A 218 53.30 28.78 -18.72
N LYS A 219 52.50 29.59 -19.42
CA LYS A 219 52.94 30.30 -20.60
C LYS A 219 54.04 31.31 -20.23
N HIS A 220 53.87 32.04 -19.12
CA HIS A 220 54.86 32.98 -18.62
C HIS A 220 56.19 32.30 -18.25
N LEU A 221 56.10 31.16 -17.51
CA LEU A 221 57.26 30.32 -17.16
C LEU A 221 58.01 29.82 -18.42
N ASN A 222 57.28 29.41 -19.44
CA ASN A 222 57.92 28.97 -20.72
C ASN A 222 58.72 30.12 -21.36
N LYS A 223 58.15 31.36 -21.40
CA LYS A 223 58.82 32.52 -21.91
C LYS A 223 60.09 32.84 -21.08
N LEU A 224 59.99 32.84 -19.77
CA LEU A 224 61.13 33.08 -18.86
C LEU A 224 62.23 32.02 -19.06
N THR A 225 61.86 30.75 -19.25
CA THR A 225 62.82 29.66 -19.53
C THR A 225 63.57 29.93 -20.84
N GLN A 226 62.87 30.39 -21.87
CA GLN A 226 63.51 30.73 -23.16
C GLN A 226 64.48 31.92 -22.99
N GLU A 227 64.11 32.97 -22.20
CA GLU A 227 64.99 34.10 -21.90
C GLU A 227 66.24 33.65 -21.11
N VAL A 228 66.11 32.77 -20.10
CA VAL A 228 67.23 32.20 -19.34
C VAL A 228 68.15 31.40 -20.26
N GLN A 229 67.57 30.61 -21.17
CA GLN A 229 68.36 29.84 -22.14
C GLN A 229 69.13 30.75 -23.11
N GLY A 230 68.50 31.82 -23.59
CA GLY A 230 69.17 32.84 -24.42
C GLY A 230 70.29 33.55 -23.64
N ASN A 231 70.08 33.95 -22.40
CA ASN A 231 71.12 34.57 -21.57
C ASN A 231 72.28 33.59 -21.25
N SER A 232 71.99 32.35 -21.00
CA SER A 232 73.03 31.30 -20.82
C SER A 232 73.92 31.13 -22.02
N SER A 233 73.31 31.18 -23.25
CA SER A 233 74.09 31.17 -24.51
C SER A 233 74.99 32.36 -24.63
N LYS A 234 74.51 33.58 -24.31
CA LYS A 234 75.35 34.80 -24.33
C LYS A 234 76.51 34.75 -23.30
N ILE A 235 76.26 34.21 -22.12
CA ILE A 235 77.29 33.99 -21.06
C ILE A 235 78.36 33.03 -21.62
N SER A 236 77.97 31.96 -22.25
CA SER A 236 78.90 30.96 -22.84
C SER A 236 79.74 31.59 -23.91
N GLN A 237 79.17 32.44 -24.80
CA GLN A 237 79.90 33.17 -25.82
C GLN A 237 80.86 34.17 -25.21
N ALA A 238 80.44 34.95 -24.19
CA ALA A 238 81.33 35.87 -23.50
C ALA A 238 82.49 35.10 -22.78
N ALA A 239 82.25 34.00 -22.17
CA ALA A 239 83.31 33.17 -21.61
C ALA A 239 84.33 32.66 -22.62
N GLY A 240 83.84 32.32 -23.82
CA GLY A 240 84.69 31.97 -24.97
C GLY A 240 85.61 33.19 -25.39
N THR A 241 85.07 34.39 -25.50
CA THR A 241 85.85 35.60 -25.82
C THR A 241 86.86 35.98 -24.76
N ILE A 242 86.53 35.80 -23.48
CA ILE A 242 87.41 35.98 -22.34
C ILE A 242 88.58 34.96 -22.42
N ASN A 243 88.28 33.73 -22.74
CA ASN A 243 89.33 32.68 -22.84
C ASN A 243 90.29 32.93 -24.00
N GLU A 244 89.82 33.46 -25.15
CA GLU A 244 90.62 33.92 -26.26
C GLU A 244 91.51 35.15 -25.87
N SER A 245 90.94 36.11 -25.16
CA SER A 245 91.68 37.26 -24.64
C SER A 245 92.79 36.86 -23.66
N ILE A 246 92.54 35.85 -22.79
CA ILE A 246 93.58 35.33 -21.93
C ILE A 246 94.70 34.67 -22.72
N GLY A 247 94.39 33.98 -23.81
CA GLY A 247 95.35 33.40 -24.74
C GLY A 247 96.29 34.47 -25.35
N ILE A 248 95.67 35.59 -25.77
CA ILE A 248 96.46 36.75 -26.36
C ILE A 248 97.33 37.39 -25.28
N ILE A 249 96.82 37.60 -24.08
CA ILE A 249 97.60 38.16 -22.92
C ILE A 249 98.75 37.21 -22.57
N SER A 250 98.52 35.97 -22.51
CA SER A 250 99.57 34.94 -22.23
C SER A 250 100.71 35.00 -23.28
N ASN A 251 100.31 35.06 -24.56
CA ASN A 251 101.29 35.19 -25.65
C ASN A 251 102.05 36.50 -25.59
N ASN A 252 101.38 37.62 -25.35
CA ASN A 252 102.08 38.95 -25.17
C ASN A 252 102.98 38.93 -23.93
N THR A 253 102.67 38.24 -22.90
CA THR A 253 103.53 38.12 -21.72
C THR A 253 104.79 37.32 -22.02
N VAL A 254 104.69 36.25 -22.77
CA VAL A 254 105.88 35.52 -23.27
C VAL A 254 106.80 36.40 -24.17
N GLN A 255 106.15 37.15 -25.13
CA GLN A 255 106.94 38.05 -25.98
C GLN A 255 107.58 39.19 -25.19
N ASN A 256 106.93 39.75 -24.16
CA ASN A 256 107.52 40.74 -23.28
C ASN A 256 108.71 40.17 -22.48
N ASP A 257 108.58 38.93 -21.97
CA ASP A 257 109.67 38.28 -21.24
C ASP A 257 110.90 38.07 -22.15
N GLU A 258 110.66 37.64 -23.41
CA GLU A 258 111.71 37.55 -24.40
C GLU A 258 112.35 38.86 -24.66
N ALA A 259 111.57 39.92 -24.82
CA ALA A 259 112.11 41.30 -25.06
C ALA A 259 112.90 41.81 -23.86
N VAL A 260 112.43 41.53 -22.61
CA VAL A 260 113.15 41.83 -21.39
C VAL A 260 114.50 41.10 -21.30
N HIS A 261 114.46 39.79 -21.66
CA HIS A 261 115.74 39.02 -21.78
C HIS A 261 116.69 39.55 -22.79
N VAL A 262 116.25 39.93 -23.99
CA VAL A 262 117.08 40.62 -25.00
C VAL A 262 117.62 41.94 -24.48
N LEU A 263 116.85 42.77 -23.89
CA LEU A 263 117.24 44.04 -23.25
C LEU A 263 118.32 43.78 -22.19
N HIS A 264 118.07 42.81 -21.29
CA HIS A 264 119.04 42.44 -20.25
C HIS A 264 120.34 41.92 -20.83
N GLY A 265 120.30 41.19 -21.90
CA GLY A 265 121.50 40.75 -22.67
C GLY A 265 122.27 41.90 -23.29
N LEU A 266 121.53 42.92 -23.83
CA LEU A 266 122.11 44.13 -24.40
C LEU A 266 122.73 45.01 -23.27
N THR A 267 122.08 45.22 -22.17
CA THR A 267 122.61 46.00 -21.02
C THR A 267 123.86 45.35 -20.41
N LYS A 268 123.94 43.99 -20.40
CA LYS A 268 125.16 43.29 -20.00
C LYS A 268 126.30 43.51 -20.96
N LYS A 269 126.06 43.70 -22.27
CA LYS A 269 127.04 43.86 -23.33
C LYS A 269 127.58 45.33 -23.32
N TYR A 270 126.80 46.28 -22.78
CA TYR A 270 127.16 47.72 -22.73
C TYR A 270 127.57 48.19 -21.28
N LYS A 271 127.79 47.26 -20.32
CA LYS A 271 128.42 47.57 -19.05
C LYS A 271 129.92 47.80 -19.38
N LEU A 272 130.21 48.98 -19.60
CA LEU A 272 131.52 49.48 -19.32
C LEU A 272 131.78 49.48 -17.85
#